data_ee82d96ad4f32fec50fd2cd8cc07ac0a
#
_entry.id   ee82d96ad4f32fec50fd2cd8cc07ac0a
#
_cell.length_a   1.000
_cell.length_b   1.000
_cell.length_c   1.000
_cell.angle_alpha   90.00
_cell.angle_beta   90.00
_cell.angle_gamma   90.00
#
_symmetry.space_group_name_H-M   'P 1'
#
loop_
_entity.id
_entity.type
_entity.pdbx_description
1 polymer ?
#
loop_
_entity_poly.entity_id
_entity_poly.type
_entity_poly.pdbx_seq_one_letter_code
_entity_poly.pdbx_strand_id
1 'polypeptide(L)'
;IRAAIADGNEDAKNAYDVLCYGIAKFVGGYVAAMNGVDAIVFTAGIGENAIPVREKVVSYLGYLGVTLDKEANGVRGEEIVISTPDSKVKVAVIPTNEELAICRETVALV
;
A
#
# COMPACT_ATOMS: atom_id res chain seq x y z
N ILE A 1 3.76 -17.03 3.82
CA ILE A 1 4.64 -16.12 4.60
C ILE A 1 4.01 -15.78 5.95
N ARG A 2 2.78 -15.26 6.03
CA ARG A 2 2.13 -14.84 7.30
C ARG A 2 2.03 -15.96 8.34
N ALA A 3 1.60 -17.17 7.93
CA ALA A 3 1.55 -18.34 8.82
C ALA A 3 2.96 -18.68 9.33
N ALA A 4 3.95 -18.74 8.43
CA ALA A 4 5.33 -19.02 8.81
C ALA A 4 5.91 -17.99 9.79
N ILE A 5 5.57 -16.70 9.64
CA ILE A 5 5.97 -15.66 10.60
C ILE A 5 5.33 -15.92 11.97
N ALA A 6 4.04 -16.28 12.00
CA ALA A 6 3.33 -16.61 13.24
C ALA A 6 3.93 -17.83 13.94
N ASP A 7 4.47 -18.78 13.17
CA ASP A 7 5.17 -19.97 13.65
C ASP A 7 6.65 -19.70 14.03
N GLY A 8 7.09 -18.43 14.00
CA GLY A 8 8.43 -18.02 14.40
C GLY A 8 9.53 -18.19 13.36
N ASN A 9 9.18 -18.34 12.08
CA ASN A 9 10.15 -18.48 11.00
C ASN A 9 10.84 -17.14 10.69
N GLU A 10 12.12 -17.02 11.05
CA GLU A 10 12.91 -15.79 10.89
C GLU A 10 13.17 -15.45 9.42
N ASP A 11 13.34 -16.42 8.52
CA ASP A 11 13.55 -16.15 7.10
C ASP A 11 12.28 -15.55 6.47
N ALA A 12 11.12 -16.05 6.85
CA ALA A 12 9.83 -15.49 6.40
C ALA A 12 9.64 -14.07 6.91
N LYS A 13 10.04 -13.78 8.14
CA LYS A 13 10.00 -12.43 8.73
C LYS A 13 10.97 -11.49 8.01
N ASN A 14 12.20 -11.92 7.76
CA ASN A 14 13.20 -11.14 7.03
C ASN A 14 12.72 -10.82 5.61
N ALA A 15 12.19 -11.80 4.89
CA ALA A 15 11.63 -11.58 3.55
C ALA A 15 10.49 -10.54 3.55
N TYR A 16 9.62 -10.61 4.55
CA TYR A 16 8.54 -9.62 4.73
C TYR A 16 9.09 -8.22 5.03
N ASP A 17 10.07 -8.11 5.92
CA ASP A 17 10.69 -6.82 6.27
C ASP A 17 11.43 -6.21 5.08
N VAL A 18 12.15 -7.01 4.30
CA VAL A 18 12.82 -6.58 3.06
C VAL A 18 11.81 -6.07 2.03
N LEU A 19 10.69 -6.77 1.84
CA LEU A 19 9.61 -6.33 0.95
C LEU A 19 9.07 -4.95 1.36
N CYS A 20 8.67 -4.80 2.62
CA CYS A 20 8.09 -3.56 3.12
C CYS A 20 9.09 -2.39 3.09
N TYR A 21 10.34 -2.65 3.45
CA TYR A 21 11.42 -1.67 3.39
C TYR A 21 11.71 -1.26 1.94
N GLY A 22 11.74 -2.21 1.00
CA GLY A 22 11.91 -1.93 -0.42
C GLY A 22 10.83 -1.00 -0.96
N ILE A 23 9.56 -1.27 -0.64
CA ILE A 23 8.44 -0.39 -1.03
C ILE A 23 8.63 1.01 -0.45
N ALA A 24 8.93 1.11 0.85
CA ALA A 24 9.15 2.41 1.50
C ALA A 24 10.31 3.21 0.88
N LYS A 25 11.41 2.54 0.47
CA LYS A 25 12.51 3.17 -0.26
C LYS A 25 12.07 3.77 -1.60
N PHE A 26 11.28 3.04 -2.38
CA PHE A 26 10.76 3.57 -3.64
C PHE A 26 9.83 4.76 -3.41
N VAL A 27 8.92 4.66 -2.45
CA VAL A 27 8.06 5.80 -2.07
C VAL A 27 8.90 7.01 -1.68
N GLY A 28 9.91 6.83 -0.81
CA GLY A 28 10.81 7.92 -0.40
C GLY A 28 11.58 8.54 -1.58
N GLY A 29 12.04 7.72 -2.53
CA GLY A 29 12.69 8.19 -3.75
C GLY A 29 11.74 9.03 -4.62
N TYR A 30 10.51 8.60 -4.80
CA TYR A 30 9.51 9.37 -5.55
C TYR A 30 9.10 10.66 -4.83
N VAL A 31 8.96 10.63 -3.52
CA VAL A 31 8.70 11.85 -2.71
C VAL A 31 9.82 12.88 -2.93
N ALA A 32 11.07 12.43 -2.93
CA ALA A 32 12.20 13.31 -3.21
C ALA A 32 12.18 13.85 -4.65
N ALA A 33 11.91 13.00 -5.64
CA ALA A 33 11.83 13.39 -7.04
C ALA A 33 10.70 14.39 -7.33
N MET A 34 9.56 14.27 -6.64
CA MET A 34 8.41 15.17 -6.76
C MET A 34 8.49 16.40 -5.87
N ASN A 35 9.50 16.49 -4.99
CA ASN A 35 9.63 17.52 -3.96
C ASN A 35 8.42 17.56 -2.99
N GLY A 36 7.88 16.41 -2.66
CA GLY A 36 6.74 16.22 -1.77
C GLY A 36 5.73 15.23 -2.31
N VAL A 37 4.68 14.99 -1.55
CA VAL A 37 3.58 14.09 -1.92
C VAL A 37 2.29 14.52 -1.22
N ASP A 38 1.17 14.48 -1.92
CA ASP A 38 -0.15 14.78 -1.36
C ASP A 38 -0.90 13.51 -0.98
N ALA A 39 -0.69 12.44 -1.74
CA ALA A 39 -1.36 11.16 -1.51
C ALA A 39 -0.47 9.97 -1.88
N ILE A 40 -0.67 8.86 -1.16
CA ILE A 40 -0.08 7.54 -1.43
C ILE A 40 -1.23 6.57 -1.66
N VAL A 41 -1.20 5.86 -2.78
CA VAL A 41 -2.23 4.89 -3.15
C VAL A 41 -1.66 3.49 -3.14
N PHE A 42 -2.31 2.61 -2.39
CA PHE A 42 -2.08 1.16 -2.45
C PHE A 42 -3.09 0.53 -3.40
N THR A 43 -2.60 -0.28 -4.31
CA THR A 43 -3.39 -0.91 -5.38
C THR A 43 -2.84 -2.28 -5.72
N ALA A 44 -3.50 -2.99 -6.62
CA ALA A 44 -3.17 -4.36 -7.01
C ALA A 44 -3.17 -5.37 -5.85
N GLY A 45 -2.89 -6.63 -6.12
CA GLY A 45 -3.13 -7.73 -5.19
C GLY A 45 -2.57 -7.55 -3.77
N ILE A 46 -1.31 -7.13 -3.65
CA ILE A 46 -0.68 -6.90 -2.33
C ILE A 46 -1.21 -5.61 -1.70
N GLY A 47 -1.29 -4.52 -2.46
CA GLY A 47 -1.74 -3.23 -1.94
C GLY A 47 -3.18 -3.28 -1.43
N GLU A 48 -4.05 -3.98 -2.15
CA GLU A 48 -5.48 -4.09 -1.83
C GLU A 48 -5.75 -5.04 -0.66
N ASN A 49 -4.99 -6.14 -0.56
CA ASN A 49 -5.36 -7.26 0.32
C ASN A 49 -4.42 -7.50 1.50
N ALA A 50 -3.23 -6.90 1.51
CA ALA A 50 -2.23 -7.16 2.53
C ALA A 50 -2.19 -6.05 3.60
N ILE A 51 -3.20 -6.00 4.47
CA ILE A 51 -3.32 -5.06 5.59
C ILE A 51 -1.99 -4.83 6.33
N PRO A 52 -1.24 -5.88 6.77
CA PRO A 52 0.00 -5.68 7.50
C PRO A 52 1.11 -5.03 6.65
N VAL A 53 1.12 -5.26 5.33
CA VAL A 53 2.10 -4.63 4.44
C VAL A 53 1.86 -3.12 4.40
N ARG A 54 0.62 -2.68 4.23
CA ARG A 54 0.27 -1.26 4.26
C ARG A 54 0.68 -0.61 5.57
N GLU A 55 0.35 -1.24 6.70
CA GLU A 55 0.72 -0.74 8.03
C GLU A 55 2.24 -0.63 8.18
N LYS A 56 2.99 -1.67 7.79
CA LYS A 56 4.45 -1.68 7.89
C LYS A 56 5.09 -0.64 6.98
N VAL A 57 4.64 -0.51 5.73
CA VAL A 57 5.15 0.50 4.80
C VAL A 57 4.90 1.90 5.32
N VAL A 58 3.68 2.20 5.76
CA VAL A 58 3.34 3.52 6.31
C VAL A 58 4.16 3.84 7.56
N SER A 59 4.53 2.84 8.37
CA SER A 59 5.37 3.06 9.55
C SER A 59 6.75 3.67 9.24
N TYR A 60 7.27 3.49 8.03
CA TYR A 60 8.51 4.12 7.57
C TYR A 60 8.32 5.57 7.10
N LEU A 61 7.09 6.00 6.87
CA LEU A 61 6.75 7.28 6.23
C LEU A 61 6.29 8.35 7.23
N GLY A 62 6.48 8.12 8.53
CA GLY A 62 6.08 9.05 9.58
C GLY A 62 6.68 10.46 9.44
N TYR A 63 7.87 10.59 8.85
CA TYR A 63 8.52 11.87 8.56
C TYR A 63 7.73 12.74 7.57
N LEU A 64 6.82 12.15 6.78
CA LEU A 64 5.91 12.87 5.88
C LEU A 64 4.66 13.41 6.61
N GLY A 65 4.50 13.09 7.88
CA GLY A 65 3.30 13.43 8.63
C GLY A 65 2.11 12.51 8.31
N VAL A 66 2.39 11.29 7.84
CA VAL A 66 1.35 10.26 7.60
C VAL A 66 0.90 9.67 8.93
N THR A 67 -0.40 9.62 9.13
CA THR A 67 -1.04 8.91 10.25
C THR A 67 -2.06 7.92 9.72
N LEU A 68 -1.85 6.64 10.01
CA LEU A 68 -2.74 5.57 9.57
C LEU A 68 -3.93 5.41 10.52
N ASP A 69 -5.12 5.30 9.96
CA ASP A 69 -6.31 4.82 10.65
C ASP A 69 -6.31 3.28 10.61
N LYS A 70 -6.08 2.66 11.75
CA LYS A 70 -5.96 1.18 11.83
C LYS A 70 -7.27 0.46 11.56
N GLU A 71 -8.40 1.08 11.93
CA GLU A 71 -9.72 0.52 11.69
C GLU A 71 -10.06 0.58 10.20
N ALA A 72 -9.90 1.75 9.58
CA ALA A 72 -10.07 1.91 8.14
C ALA A 72 -9.10 1.02 7.34
N ASN A 73 -7.87 0.81 7.81
CA ASN A 73 -6.93 -0.10 7.17
C ASN A 73 -7.33 -1.57 7.25
N GLY A 74 -8.31 -1.93 8.08
CA GLY A 74 -8.79 -3.31 8.25
C GLY A 74 -9.50 -3.91 7.04
N VAL A 75 -9.79 -3.13 6.02
CA VAL A 75 -10.52 -3.56 4.80
C VAL A 75 -9.62 -4.22 3.76
N ARG A 76 -10.27 -4.98 2.86
CA ARG A 76 -9.63 -5.64 1.72
C ARG A 76 -10.46 -5.46 0.47
N GLY A 77 -9.79 -5.10 -0.64
CA GLY A 77 -10.43 -5.00 -1.95
C GLY A 77 -11.51 -3.93 -2.06
N GLU A 78 -11.51 -2.94 -1.18
CA GLU A 78 -12.45 -1.83 -1.19
C GLU A 78 -11.72 -0.51 -1.43
N GLU A 79 -12.39 0.43 -2.11
CA GLU A 79 -11.91 1.79 -2.26
C GLU A 79 -12.15 2.57 -0.98
N ILE A 80 -11.07 2.94 -0.29
CA ILE A 80 -11.15 3.61 1.01
C ILE A 80 -9.92 4.46 1.30
N VAL A 81 -10.10 5.58 1.97
CA VAL A 81 -9.01 6.33 2.61
C VAL A 81 -8.70 5.67 3.95
N ILE A 82 -7.44 5.31 4.15
CA ILE A 82 -6.93 4.61 5.34
C ILE A 82 -6.00 5.49 6.21
N SER A 83 -5.90 6.76 5.90
CA SER A 83 -5.25 7.77 6.77
C SER A 83 -6.27 8.50 7.62
N THR A 84 -5.84 8.97 8.80
CA THR A 84 -6.69 9.78 9.66
C THR A 84 -7.00 11.15 9.03
N PRO A 85 -8.09 11.84 9.44
CA PRO A 85 -8.44 13.15 8.88
C PRO A 85 -7.37 14.23 9.05
N ASP A 86 -6.55 14.14 10.09
CA ASP A 86 -5.46 15.06 10.41
C ASP A 86 -4.12 14.66 9.78
N SER A 87 -4.05 13.55 9.06
CA SER A 87 -2.86 13.14 8.31
C SER A 87 -2.50 14.17 7.25
N LYS A 88 -1.23 14.59 7.22
CA LYS A 88 -0.75 15.56 6.23
C LYS A 88 -0.73 15.01 4.81
N VAL A 89 -0.45 13.72 4.68
CA VAL A 89 -0.48 13.00 3.41
C VAL A 89 -1.63 12.01 3.47
N LYS A 90 -2.48 12.00 2.47
CA LYS A 90 -3.57 11.03 2.36
C LYS A 90 -3.02 9.65 1.97
N VAL A 91 -3.56 8.61 2.59
CA VAL A 91 -3.28 7.23 2.18
C VAL A 91 -4.59 6.56 1.83
N ALA A 92 -4.65 5.96 0.66
CA ALA A 92 -5.85 5.29 0.17
C ALA A 92 -5.54 3.90 -0.38
N VAL A 93 -6.55 3.04 -0.35
CA VAL A 93 -6.59 1.79 -1.11
C VAL A 93 -7.54 2.01 -2.27
N ILE A 94 -7.09 1.73 -3.48
CA ILE A 94 -7.90 1.84 -4.70
C ILE A 94 -7.74 0.53 -5.48
N PRO A 95 -8.79 -0.31 -5.56
CA PRO A 95 -8.74 -1.54 -6.34
C PRO A 95 -8.51 -1.28 -7.82
N THR A 96 -7.64 -2.07 -8.42
CA THR A 96 -7.49 -2.10 -9.88
C THR A 96 -8.58 -2.98 -10.50
N ASN A 97 -9.04 -2.57 -11.67
CA ASN A 97 -9.95 -3.38 -12.50
C ASN A 97 -9.32 -3.58 -13.88
N GLU A 98 -8.26 -4.39 -13.92
CA GLU A 98 -7.49 -4.65 -15.13
C GLU A 98 -8.33 -5.36 -16.19
N GLU A 99 -9.20 -6.27 -15.79
CA GLU A 99 -10.09 -7.02 -16.68
C GLU A 99 -11.04 -6.09 -17.44
N LEU A 100 -11.61 -5.10 -16.75
CA LEU A 100 -12.48 -4.10 -17.36
C LEU A 100 -11.71 -3.20 -18.33
N ALA A 101 -10.48 -2.82 -18.01
CA ALA A 101 -9.63 -2.04 -18.88
C ALA A 101 -9.34 -2.80 -20.18
N ILE A 102 -8.90 -4.05 -20.08
CA ILE A 102 -8.64 -4.95 -21.22
C ILE A 102 -9.91 -5.13 -22.06
N CYS A 103 -11.05 -5.36 -21.40
CA CYS A 103 -12.32 -5.51 -22.11
C CYS A 103 -12.67 -4.26 -22.91
N ARG A 104 -12.56 -3.07 -22.32
CA ARG A 104 -12.86 -1.79 -23.00
C ARG A 104 -11.94 -1.54 -24.17
N GLU A 105 -10.64 -1.78 -24.02
CA GLU A 105 -9.67 -1.64 -25.10
C GLU A 105 -9.92 -2.63 -26.23
N THR A 106 -10.24 -3.89 -25.88
CA THR A 106 -10.57 -4.91 -26.89
C THR A 106 -11.81 -4.53 -27.70
N VAL A 107 -12.88 -4.09 -27.04
CA VAL A 107 -14.11 -3.64 -27.70
C VAL A 107 -13.87 -2.44 -28.61
N ALA A 108 -12.94 -1.55 -28.27
CA ALA A 108 -12.60 -0.39 -29.11
C ALA A 108 -11.84 -0.78 -30.40
N LEU A 109 -11.29 -1.99 -30.48
CA LEU A 109 -10.53 -2.50 -31.64
C LEU A 109 -11.37 -3.35 -32.61
N VAL A 110 -12.58 -3.72 -32.20
CA VAL A 110 -13.50 -4.55 -33.03
C VAL A 110 -14.75 -3.76 -33.36
#